data_d31b264b53c32f1778c5dd3df54edeb1
#
_entry.id   d31b264b53c32f1778c5dd3df54edeb1
#
_cell.length_a   1.000
_cell.length_b   1.000
_cell.length_c   1.000
_cell.angle_alpha   90.00
_cell.angle_beta   90.00
_cell.angle_gamma   90.00
#
_symmetry.space_group_name_H-M   'P 1'
#
loop_
_entity.id
_entity.type
_entity.pdbx_description
1 polymer ?
#
loop_
_entity_poly.entity_id
_entity_poly.type
_entity_poly.pdbx_seq_one_letter_code
_entity_poly.pdbx_strand_id
1 'polypeptide(L)'
;MMQPVISLADPVSAPDDIREAAEAHLAKGYRMTNEKRTLLHNAVAFNALEGMSYAVSAEMKKFTGHRAANLFEYAISLENDCLVCSTYYRRAMASLGIDDLEKADLTEDEQLLIAYARAIVNDRKHIPDELFARLLDRFGEEGVVVITTMAMFMIGNNYFNDILRVQSEFLTPPGEEVEPT
;
A
#
# COMPACT_ATOMS: atom_id res chain seq x y z
N MET A 1 -4.73 17.60 13.97
CA MET A 1 -4.43 16.14 13.83
C MET A 1 -4.21 15.56 15.22
N MET A 2 -4.66 14.31 15.45
CA MET A 2 -4.39 13.60 16.70
C MET A 2 -2.91 13.21 16.76
N GLN A 3 -2.32 13.20 17.97
CA GLN A 3 -0.93 12.79 18.15
C GLN A 3 -0.76 11.29 17.89
N PRO A 4 0.39 10.86 17.33
CA PRO A 4 0.72 9.43 17.20
C PRO A 4 0.63 8.70 18.55
N VAL A 5 0.21 7.45 18.54
CA VAL A 5 0.15 6.59 19.73
C VAL A 5 1.55 6.12 20.13
N ILE A 6 2.41 5.91 19.14
CA ILE A 6 3.77 5.37 19.30
C ILE A 6 4.74 6.35 18.62
N SER A 7 5.88 6.59 19.25
CA SER A 7 6.98 7.37 18.66
C SER A 7 7.59 6.64 17.46
N LEU A 8 8.33 7.36 16.64
CA LEU A 8 9.09 6.73 15.56
C LEU A 8 10.35 6.08 16.11
N ALA A 9 10.61 4.83 15.81
CA ALA A 9 11.86 4.18 16.15
C ALA A 9 13.04 4.88 15.45
N ASP A 10 14.14 5.00 16.15
CA ASP A 10 15.41 5.45 15.59
C ASP A 10 16.30 4.23 15.35
N PRO A 11 16.51 3.81 14.08
CA PRO A 11 17.31 2.63 13.77
C PRO A 11 18.76 2.73 14.28
N VAL A 12 19.30 3.94 14.39
CA VAL A 12 20.71 4.16 14.76
C VAL A 12 20.97 3.81 16.23
N SER A 13 20.03 4.15 17.10
CA SER A 13 20.12 3.90 18.55
C SER A 13 19.42 2.62 19.02
N ALA A 14 18.82 1.87 18.09
CA ALA A 14 18.02 0.68 18.39
C ALA A 14 18.89 -0.56 18.73
N PRO A 15 18.31 -1.58 19.39
CA PRO A 15 18.90 -2.90 19.53
C PRO A 15 19.33 -3.52 18.20
N ASP A 16 20.26 -4.48 18.24
CA ASP A 16 20.88 -5.06 17.05
C ASP A 16 19.88 -5.66 16.07
N ASP A 17 18.90 -6.41 16.53
CA ASP A 17 17.86 -7.03 15.70
C ASP A 17 17.01 -6.01 14.92
N ILE A 18 16.71 -4.88 15.54
CA ILE A 18 15.97 -3.76 14.93
C ILE A 18 16.86 -3.04 13.91
N ARG A 19 18.13 -2.80 14.25
CA ARG A 19 19.10 -2.17 13.35
C ARG A 19 19.33 -3.03 12.11
N GLU A 20 19.55 -4.35 12.29
CA GLU A 20 19.70 -5.29 11.18
C GLU A 20 18.48 -5.33 10.26
N ALA A 21 17.26 -5.34 10.83
CA ALA A 21 16.03 -5.28 10.05
C ALA A 21 15.93 -3.99 9.21
N ALA A 22 16.29 -2.84 9.80
CA ALA A 22 16.30 -1.55 9.09
C ALA A 22 17.35 -1.53 7.97
N GLU A 23 18.55 -1.99 8.23
CA GLU A 23 19.64 -2.08 7.24
C GLU A 23 19.27 -2.99 6.06
N ALA A 24 18.68 -4.15 6.35
CA ALA A 24 18.23 -5.09 5.33
C ALA A 24 17.10 -4.50 4.45
N HIS A 25 16.23 -3.66 5.01
CA HIS A 25 15.20 -2.94 4.28
C HIS A 25 15.82 -1.88 3.35
N LEU A 26 16.70 -1.04 3.89
CA LEU A 26 17.36 0.03 3.13
C LEU A 26 18.26 -0.52 2.03
N ALA A 27 18.94 -1.65 2.26
CA ALA A 27 19.79 -2.31 1.27
C ALA A 27 19.03 -2.78 0.02
N LYS A 28 17.71 -2.98 0.11
CA LYS A 28 16.83 -3.29 -1.03
C LYS A 28 16.40 -2.03 -1.80
N GLY A 29 16.84 -0.84 -1.39
CA GLY A 29 16.48 0.42 -2.01
C GLY A 29 15.12 0.98 -1.59
N TYR A 30 14.50 0.44 -0.54
CA TYR A 30 13.23 0.93 -0.02
C TYR A 30 13.42 2.09 0.97
N ARG A 31 12.41 2.95 1.08
CA ARG A 31 12.44 4.11 1.97
C ARG A 31 12.00 3.73 3.38
N MET A 32 12.65 4.27 4.39
CA MET A 32 12.24 4.16 5.79
C MET A 32 11.18 5.21 6.11
N THR A 33 9.91 4.91 5.80
CA THR A 33 8.77 5.79 6.05
C THR A 33 8.39 5.83 7.54
N ASN A 34 7.53 6.78 7.93
CA ASN A 34 7.01 6.84 9.30
C ASN A 34 6.28 5.56 9.71
N GLU A 35 5.52 4.95 8.81
CA GLU A 35 4.93 3.64 9.02
C GLU A 35 6.00 2.58 9.33
N LYS A 36 7.06 2.52 8.52
CA LYS A 36 8.17 1.57 8.71
C LYS A 36 8.88 1.78 10.04
N ARG A 37 9.12 3.05 10.42
CA ARG A 37 9.70 3.39 11.72
C ARG A 37 8.78 3.06 12.89
N THR A 38 7.46 3.09 12.70
CA THR A 38 6.48 2.65 13.70
C THR A 38 6.51 1.12 13.84
N LEU A 39 6.49 0.37 12.73
CA LEU A 39 6.62 -1.09 12.72
C LEU A 39 7.95 -1.57 13.32
N LEU A 40 9.01 -0.80 13.14
CA LEU A 40 10.37 -1.16 13.53
C LEU A 40 10.58 -1.23 15.07
N HIS A 41 9.61 -0.85 15.88
CA HIS A 41 9.63 -1.14 17.31
C HIS A 41 9.66 -2.64 17.63
N ASN A 42 9.36 -3.49 16.64
CA ASN A 42 9.51 -4.94 16.75
C ASN A 42 10.01 -5.53 15.43
N ALA A 43 11.22 -6.07 15.43
CA ALA A 43 11.87 -6.60 14.23
C ALA A 43 11.09 -7.78 13.61
N VAL A 44 10.41 -8.60 14.41
CA VAL A 44 9.61 -9.73 13.89
C VAL A 44 8.38 -9.22 13.14
N ALA A 45 7.63 -8.27 13.72
CA ALA A 45 6.48 -7.66 13.08
C ALA A 45 6.89 -6.94 11.79
N PHE A 46 7.97 -6.17 11.84
CA PHE A 46 8.52 -5.48 10.68
C PHE A 46 8.87 -6.45 9.55
N ASN A 47 9.69 -7.47 9.83
CA ASN A 47 10.13 -8.43 8.82
C ASN A 47 8.96 -9.25 8.24
N ALA A 48 7.96 -9.61 9.04
CA ALA A 48 6.79 -10.35 8.58
C ALA A 48 5.92 -9.52 7.62
N LEU A 49 5.58 -8.29 8.00
CA LEU A 49 4.78 -7.41 7.15
C LEU A 49 5.51 -7.01 5.86
N GLU A 50 6.78 -6.59 5.97
CA GLU A 50 7.58 -6.23 4.82
C GLU A 50 7.84 -7.41 3.89
N GLY A 51 8.12 -8.59 4.45
CA GLY A 51 8.28 -9.81 3.67
C GLY A 51 7.04 -10.17 2.88
N MET A 52 5.85 -10.08 3.50
CA MET A 52 4.57 -10.27 2.82
C MET A 52 4.35 -9.23 1.73
N SER A 53 4.54 -7.95 2.04
CA SER A 53 4.41 -6.83 1.10
C SER A 53 5.23 -7.06 -0.16
N TYR A 54 6.53 -7.35 -0.01
CA TYR A 54 7.42 -7.54 -1.15
C TYR A 54 7.06 -8.75 -2.00
N ALA A 55 6.80 -9.89 -1.36
CA ALA A 55 6.50 -11.12 -2.05
C ALA A 55 5.19 -11.02 -2.84
N VAL A 56 4.12 -10.55 -2.19
CA VAL A 56 2.79 -10.48 -2.80
C VAL A 56 2.73 -9.38 -3.86
N SER A 57 3.34 -8.20 -3.62
CA SER A 57 3.39 -7.13 -4.62
C SER A 57 4.18 -7.55 -5.86
N ALA A 58 5.31 -8.25 -5.68
CA ALA A 58 6.09 -8.76 -6.80
C ALA A 58 5.30 -9.78 -7.64
N GLU A 59 4.56 -10.66 -6.97
CA GLU A 59 3.73 -11.66 -7.63
C GLU A 59 2.53 -11.02 -8.34
N MET A 60 1.82 -10.10 -7.70
CA MET A 60 0.71 -9.38 -8.29
C MET A 60 1.10 -8.66 -9.58
N LYS A 61 2.28 -8.01 -9.60
CA LYS A 61 2.79 -7.29 -10.78
C LYS A 61 3.04 -8.18 -11.99
N LYS A 62 3.23 -9.49 -11.82
CA LYS A 62 3.33 -10.44 -12.94
C LYS A 62 1.99 -10.62 -13.65
N PHE A 63 0.88 -10.57 -12.92
CA PHE A 63 -0.47 -10.70 -13.47
C PHE A 63 -1.02 -9.38 -14.01
N THR A 64 -0.75 -8.27 -13.32
CA THR A 64 -1.43 -6.99 -13.57
C THR A 64 -0.53 -5.93 -14.22
N GLY A 65 0.79 -6.07 -14.10
CA GLY A 65 1.74 -5.00 -14.40
C GLY A 65 1.85 -3.97 -13.27
N HIS A 66 2.89 -3.14 -13.34
CA HIS A 66 3.21 -2.16 -12.28
C HIS A 66 2.15 -1.08 -12.10
N ARG A 67 1.64 -0.53 -13.21
CA ARG A 67 0.69 0.58 -13.17
C ARG A 67 -0.63 0.14 -12.55
N ALA A 68 -1.18 -0.99 -13.01
CA ALA A 68 -2.44 -1.51 -12.52
C ALA A 68 -2.36 -1.96 -11.05
N ALA A 69 -1.23 -2.56 -10.62
CA ALA A 69 -1.00 -2.88 -9.21
C ALA A 69 -1.04 -1.61 -8.33
N ASN A 70 -0.32 -0.56 -8.70
CA ASN A 70 -0.33 0.70 -7.95
C ASN A 70 -1.72 1.36 -7.91
N LEU A 71 -2.48 1.30 -9.01
CA LEU A 71 -3.86 1.82 -9.07
C LEU A 71 -4.78 1.05 -8.13
N PHE A 72 -4.65 -0.28 -8.06
CA PHE A 72 -5.40 -1.12 -7.15
C PHE A 72 -5.10 -0.79 -5.68
N GLU A 73 -3.83 -0.71 -5.32
CA GLU A 73 -3.35 -0.38 -3.98
C GLU A 73 -3.78 1.04 -3.56
N TYR A 74 -3.74 1.99 -4.50
CA TYR A 74 -4.22 3.35 -4.30
C TYR A 74 -5.73 3.40 -4.09
N ALA A 75 -6.51 2.69 -4.91
CA ALA A 75 -7.96 2.63 -4.78
C ALA A 75 -8.38 2.06 -3.41
N ILE A 76 -7.74 0.99 -2.91
CA ILE A 76 -7.98 0.46 -1.56
C ILE A 76 -7.70 1.54 -0.50
N SER A 77 -6.60 2.27 -0.63
CA SER A 77 -6.20 3.28 0.35
C SER A 77 -7.14 4.49 0.37
N LEU A 78 -7.70 4.86 -0.79
CA LEU A 78 -8.73 5.90 -0.89
C LEU A 78 -10.05 5.45 -0.26
N GLU A 79 -10.53 4.25 -0.60
CA GLU A 79 -11.81 3.73 -0.10
C GLU A 79 -11.77 3.47 1.42
N ASN A 80 -10.61 3.12 1.99
CA ASN A 80 -10.39 2.98 3.43
C ASN A 80 -10.13 4.32 4.16
N ASP A 81 -10.07 5.44 3.44
CA ASP A 81 -9.76 6.77 3.99
C ASP A 81 -8.41 6.82 4.74
N CYS A 82 -7.44 5.98 4.35
CA CYS A 82 -6.11 5.97 4.96
C CYS A 82 -5.24 7.09 4.40
N LEU A 83 -5.08 8.17 5.17
CA LEU A 83 -4.30 9.34 4.75
C LEU A 83 -2.82 9.02 4.46
N VAL A 84 -2.20 8.17 5.30
CA VAL A 84 -0.79 7.77 5.13
C VAL A 84 -0.60 7.04 3.80
N CYS A 85 -1.42 6.03 3.54
CA CYS A 85 -1.30 5.19 2.37
C CYS A 85 -1.72 5.93 1.10
N SER A 86 -2.83 6.68 1.13
CA SER A 86 -3.30 7.43 -0.04
C SER A 86 -2.31 8.53 -0.47
N THR A 87 -1.67 9.23 0.49
CA THR A 87 -0.64 10.23 0.15
C THR A 87 0.64 9.59 -0.39
N TYR A 88 1.01 8.40 0.08
CA TYR A 88 2.11 7.64 -0.48
C TYR A 88 1.85 7.25 -1.94
N TYR A 89 0.70 6.60 -2.23
CA TYR A 89 0.37 6.18 -3.59
C TYR A 89 0.07 7.34 -4.54
N ARG A 90 -0.45 8.47 -4.04
CA ARG A 90 -0.64 9.69 -4.85
C ARG A 90 0.64 10.15 -5.53
N ARG A 91 1.81 9.98 -4.87
CA ARG A 91 3.12 10.29 -5.49
C ARG A 91 3.43 9.36 -6.66
N ALA A 92 3.14 8.06 -6.50
CA ALA A 92 3.28 7.11 -7.59
C ALA A 92 2.33 7.45 -8.75
N MET A 93 1.09 7.85 -8.44
CA MET A 93 0.12 8.29 -9.45
C MET A 93 0.57 9.55 -10.18
N ALA A 94 1.10 10.55 -9.46
CA ALA A 94 1.63 11.76 -10.08
C ALA A 94 2.77 11.46 -11.07
N SER A 95 3.65 10.51 -10.75
CA SER A 95 4.71 10.06 -11.68
C SER A 95 4.18 9.37 -12.95
N LEU A 96 2.93 8.90 -12.92
CA LEU A 96 2.21 8.30 -14.04
C LEU A 96 1.30 9.31 -14.77
N GLY A 97 1.32 10.59 -14.37
CA GLY A 97 0.46 11.64 -14.92
C GLY A 97 -1.01 11.52 -14.49
N ILE A 98 -1.28 10.86 -13.36
CA ILE A 98 -2.62 10.66 -12.82
C ILE A 98 -2.78 11.54 -11.58
N ASP A 99 -3.50 12.65 -11.72
CA ASP A 99 -3.83 13.56 -10.60
C ASP A 99 -5.16 13.20 -9.94
N ASP A 100 -6.08 12.62 -10.71
CA ASP A 100 -7.43 12.26 -10.27
C ASP A 100 -7.81 10.90 -10.87
N LEU A 101 -8.05 9.91 -9.99
CA LEU A 101 -8.36 8.54 -10.39
C LEU A 101 -9.67 8.46 -11.20
N GLU A 102 -10.64 9.33 -10.89
CA GLU A 102 -11.94 9.34 -11.55
C GLU A 102 -11.90 9.90 -12.99
N LYS A 103 -10.84 10.65 -13.30
CA LYS A 103 -10.63 11.28 -14.62
C LYS A 103 -9.53 10.62 -15.44
N ALA A 104 -8.85 9.63 -14.86
CA ALA A 104 -7.74 8.96 -15.49
C ALA A 104 -8.22 8.13 -16.70
N ASP A 105 -7.39 8.12 -17.75
CA ASP A 105 -7.57 7.18 -18.87
C ASP A 105 -7.08 5.78 -18.41
N LEU A 106 -8.06 4.92 -18.11
CA LEU A 106 -7.85 3.60 -17.53
C LEU A 106 -8.17 2.50 -18.54
N THR A 107 -7.30 1.51 -18.62
CA THR A 107 -7.57 0.28 -19.36
C THR A 107 -8.71 -0.52 -18.71
N GLU A 108 -9.28 -1.49 -19.44
CA GLU A 108 -10.33 -2.38 -18.92
C GLU A 108 -9.86 -3.18 -17.69
N ASP A 109 -8.59 -3.64 -17.68
CA ASP A 109 -8.00 -4.34 -16.56
C ASP A 109 -7.88 -3.44 -15.32
N GLU A 110 -7.49 -2.19 -15.51
CA GLU A 110 -7.36 -1.22 -14.42
C GLU A 110 -8.72 -0.85 -13.84
N GLN A 111 -9.73 -0.65 -14.69
CA GLN A 111 -11.10 -0.43 -14.25
C GLN A 111 -11.65 -1.63 -13.47
N LEU A 112 -11.37 -2.85 -13.93
CA LEU A 112 -11.78 -4.09 -13.28
C LEU A 112 -11.15 -4.22 -11.88
N LEU A 113 -9.85 -3.95 -11.77
CA LEU A 113 -9.12 -3.98 -10.48
C LEU A 113 -9.60 -2.91 -9.51
N ILE A 114 -9.82 -1.69 -9.98
CA ILE A 114 -10.36 -0.59 -9.15
C ILE A 114 -11.78 -0.94 -8.67
N ALA A 115 -12.63 -1.48 -9.53
CA ALA A 115 -13.96 -1.94 -9.14
C ALA A 115 -13.90 -3.03 -8.07
N TYR A 116 -12.94 -3.95 -8.19
CA TYR A 116 -12.73 -5.00 -7.19
C TYR A 116 -12.19 -4.43 -5.86
N ALA A 117 -11.25 -3.51 -5.89
CA ALA A 117 -10.74 -2.82 -4.71
C ALA A 117 -11.89 -2.15 -3.92
N ARG A 118 -12.74 -1.40 -4.62
CA ARG A 118 -13.93 -0.74 -4.06
C ARG A 118 -14.93 -1.74 -3.47
N ALA A 119 -15.22 -2.81 -4.20
CA ALA A 119 -16.14 -3.84 -3.74
C ALA A 119 -15.65 -4.52 -2.44
N ILE A 120 -14.36 -4.85 -2.35
CA ILE A 120 -13.77 -5.46 -1.15
C ILE A 120 -13.90 -4.53 0.06
N VAL A 121 -13.58 -3.26 -0.10
CA VAL A 121 -13.59 -2.31 1.01
C VAL A 121 -15.02 -1.99 1.46
N ASN A 122 -15.93 -1.73 0.51
CA ASN A 122 -17.27 -1.27 0.82
C ASN A 122 -18.21 -2.40 1.27
N ASP A 123 -18.17 -3.56 0.63
CA ASP A 123 -19.00 -4.71 1.03
C ASP A 123 -18.39 -6.07 0.61
N ARG A 124 -17.34 -6.47 1.30
CA ARG A 124 -16.62 -7.73 1.03
C ARG A 124 -17.48 -9.01 1.09
N LYS A 125 -18.69 -8.95 1.65
CA LYS A 125 -19.56 -10.12 1.76
C LYS A 125 -20.51 -10.27 0.57
N HIS A 126 -20.73 -9.20 -0.19
CA HIS A 126 -21.66 -9.16 -1.30
C HIS A 126 -21.01 -8.63 -2.57
N ILE A 127 -19.78 -9.07 -2.85
CA ILE A 127 -19.10 -8.79 -4.12
C ILE A 127 -19.89 -9.46 -5.25
N PRO A 128 -20.27 -8.73 -6.32
CA PRO A 128 -21.08 -9.30 -7.38
C PRO A 128 -20.40 -10.50 -8.08
N ASP A 129 -21.14 -11.58 -8.31
CA ASP A 129 -20.65 -12.77 -9.01
C ASP A 129 -20.13 -12.43 -10.41
N GLU A 130 -20.73 -11.47 -11.10
CA GLU A 130 -20.27 -10.97 -12.41
C GLU A 130 -18.87 -10.36 -12.33
N LEU A 131 -18.56 -9.65 -11.24
CA LEU A 131 -17.23 -9.09 -11.03
C LEU A 131 -16.20 -10.20 -10.83
N PHE A 132 -16.53 -11.24 -10.04
CA PHE A 132 -15.68 -12.42 -9.90
C PHE A 132 -15.50 -13.17 -11.23
N ALA A 133 -16.55 -13.35 -12.00
CA ALA A 133 -16.45 -14.01 -13.30
C ALA A 133 -15.46 -13.30 -14.24
N ARG A 134 -15.51 -11.97 -14.30
CA ARG A 134 -14.56 -11.16 -15.09
C ARG A 134 -13.13 -11.26 -14.55
N LEU A 135 -12.93 -11.26 -13.23
CA LEU A 135 -11.61 -11.42 -12.61
C LEU A 135 -11.02 -12.79 -12.91
N LEU A 136 -11.82 -13.85 -12.79
CA LEU A 136 -11.39 -15.23 -13.09
C LEU A 136 -11.07 -15.43 -14.56
N ASP A 137 -11.88 -14.87 -15.46
CA ASP A 137 -11.63 -14.92 -16.92
C ASP A 137 -10.31 -14.22 -17.26
N ARG A 138 -10.04 -13.08 -16.62
CA ARG A 138 -8.87 -12.26 -16.96
C ARG A 138 -7.57 -12.70 -16.27
N PHE A 139 -7.63 -13.09 -15.00
CA PHE A 139 -6.45 -13.36 -14.18
C PHE A 139 -6.32 -14.81 -13.72
N GLY A 140 -7.33 -15.65 -13.95
CA GLY A 140 -7.39 -17.02 -13.45
C GLY A 140 -7.51 -17.10 -11.92
N GLU A 141 -7.66 -18.30 -11.39
CA GLU A 141 -7.77 -18.52 -9.94
C GLU A 141 -6.52 -18.07 -9.18
N GLU A 142 -5.34 -18.35 -9.73
CA GLU A 142 -4.06 -17.95 -9.14
C GLU A 142 -3.94 -16.43 -9.02
N GLY A 143 -4.23 -15.70 -10.10
CA GLY A 143 -4.18 -14.24 -10.11
C GLY A 143 -5.18 -13.63 -9.13
N VAL A 144 -6.42 -14.15 -9.09
CA VAL A 144 -7.44 -13.68 -8.13
C VAL A 144 -7.01 -13.91 -6.68
N VAL A 145 -6.39 -15.05 -6.36
CA VAL A 145 -5.84 -15.30 -5.02
C VAL A 145 -4.76 -14.29 -4.66
N VAL A 146 -3.82 -14.02 -5.57
CA VAL A 146 -2.73 -13.06 -5.32
C VAL A 146 -3.27 -11.64 -5.15
N ILE A 147 -4.18 -11.19 -6.04
CA ILE A 147 -4.79 -9.86 -5.97
C ILE A 147 -5.59 -9.70 -4.67
N THR A 148 -6.36 -10.72 -4.27
CA THR A 148 -7.11 -10.71 -3.02
C THR A 148 -6.19 -10.68 -1.79
N THR A 149 -5.07 -11.42 -1.85
CA THR A 149 -4.06 -11.41 -0.78
C THR A 149 -3.43 -10.02 -0.64
N MET A 150 -3.16 -9.34 -1.76
CA MET A 150 -2.67 -7.96 -1.73
C MET A 150 -3.71 -7.00 -1.14
N ALA A 151 -4.99 -7.16 -1.48
CA ALA A 151 -6.07 -6.37 -0.87
C ALA A 151 -6.11 -6.55 0.65
N MET A 152 -6.03 -7.79 1.13
CA MET A 152 -6.01 -8.11 2.56
C MET A 152 -4.82 -7.44 3.26
N PHE A 153 -3.62 -7.52 2.65
CA PHE A 153 -2.44 -6.83 3.16
C PHE A 153 -2.66 -5.32 3.25
N MET A 154 -3.14 -4.69 2.16
CA MET A 154 -3.38 -3.24 2.09
C MET A 154 -4.38 -2.77 3.14
N ILE A 155 -5.50 -3.48 3.33
CA ILE A 155 -6.51 -3.15 4.34
C ILE A 155 -5.91 -3.26 5.75
N GLY A 156 -5.18 -4.33 6.04
CA GLY A 156 -4.49 -4.50 7.33
C GLY A 156 -3.47 -3.39 7.60
N ASN A 157 -2.71 -3.03 6.58
CA ASN A 157 -1.74 -1.95 6.64
C ASN A 157 -2.40 -0.57 6.86
N ASN A 158 -3.50 -0.30 6.16
CA ASN A 158 -4.29 0.92 6.36
C ASN A 158 -4.78 1.03 7.80
N TYR A 159 -5.35 -0.07 8.33
CA TYR A 159 -5.81 -0.13 9.73
C TYR A 159 -4.68 0.04 10.74
N PHE A 160 -3.51 -0.54 10.48
CA PHE A 160 -2.33 -0.33 11.32
C PHE A 160 -1.99 1.17 11.44
N ASN A 161 -1.94 1.86 10.30
CA ASN A 161 -1.65 3.29 10.25
C ASN A 161 -2.70 4.12 11.00
N ASP A 162 -3.98 3.83 10.81
CA ASP A 162 -5.08 4.57 11.43
C ASP A 162 -5.17 4.31 12.94
N ILE A 163 -5.06 3.05 13.37
CA ILE A 163 -5.12 2.65 14.79
C ILE A 163 -3.99 3.32 15.59
N LEU A 164 -2.78 3.32 15.05
CA LEU A 164 -1.61 3.90 15.70
C LEU A 164 -1.43 5.40 15.41
N ARG A 165 -2.30 5.96 14.58
CA ARG A 165 -2.28 7.39 14.18
C ARG A 165 -0.93 7.78 13.59
N VAL A 166 -0.40 6.91 12.72
CA VAL A 166 0.84 7.20 12.00
C VAL A 166 0.64 8.47 11.18
N GLN A 167 1.60 9.38 11.24
CA GLN A 167 1.54 10.62 10.46
C GLN A 167 2.20 10.42 9.10
N SER A 168 1.54 10.87 8.04
CA SER A 168 2.15 10.88 6.73
C SER A 168 3.24 11.94 6.67
N GLU A 169 4.40 11.55 6.15
CA GLU A 169 5.46 12.47 5.74
C GLU A 169 5.21 13.09 4.36
N PHE A 170 4.17 12.68 3.66
CA PHE A 170 3.84 13.08 2.28
C PHE A 170 2.59 13.95 2.19
N LEU A 171 2.35 14.79 3.20
CA LEU A 171 1.19 15.70 3.21
C LEU A 171 1.29 16.80 2.15
N THR A 172 2.53 17.21 1.81
CA THR A 172 2.77 18.20 0.75
C THR A 172 2.63 17.55 -0.62
N PRO A 173 1.93 18.18 -1.57
CA PRO A 173 1.83 17.67 -2.93
C PRO A 173 3.20 17.46 -3.58
N PRO A 174 3.33 16.47 -4.50
CA PRO A 174 4.56 16.30 -5.27
C PRO A 174 4.95 17.59 -6.02
N GLY A 175 6.21 17.98 -5.90
CA GLY A 175 6.73 19.22 -6.50
C GLY A 175 6.69 20.47 -5.63
N GLU A 176 6.01 20.43 -4.47
CA GLU A 176 6.01 21.50 -3.46
C GLU A 176 6.82 21.13 -2.21
N GLU A 177 7.60 20.05 -2.28
CA GLU A 177 8.34 19.55 -1.13
C GLU A 177 9.53 20.44 -0.82
N VAL A 178 9.57 20.94 0.43
CA VAL A 178 10.77 21.54 0.99
C VAL A 178 11.67 20.38 1.44
N GLU A 179 12.87 20.27 0.89
CA GLU A 179 13.86 19.29 1.36
C GLU A 179 14.06 19.49 2.87
N PRO A 180 14.08 18.42 3.67
CA PRO A 180 14.40 18.54 5.08
C PRO A 180 15.84 19.03 5.20
N THR A 181 16.00 20.19 5.84
CA THR A 181 17.29 20.79 6.21
C THR A 181 18.00 19.95 7.24
#